data_a137a9e6019b4929630a43f76d109a5e
#
_entry.id   a137a9e6019b4929630a43f76d109a5e
#
_cell.length_a   1.000
_cell.length_b   1.000
_cell.length_c   1.000
_cell.angle_alpha   90.00
_cell.angle_beta   90.00
_cell.angle_gamma   90.00
#
_symmetry.space_group_name_H-M   'P 1'
#
loop_
_entity.id
_entity.type
_entity.pdbx_description
1 polymer ?
#
loop_
_entity_poly.entity_id
_entity_poly.type
_entity_poly.pdbx_seq_one_letter_code
_entity_poly.pdbx_strand_id
1 'polypeptide(L)'
;MKRKVLTAAGICIGILIFTEGSRYFVQNQKCQKQLFAMDTYMEFTAYGKNSEKAVDAAIEEVQKLDAMLSAENSKSEVYALNEQGNLQATDDLAELILRGKEIYQETDGLFD
;
A
#
# COMPACT_ATOMS: atom_id res chain seq x y z
N MET A 1 -27.64 -44.63 23.82
CA MET A 1 -27.37 -44.02 22.49
C MET A 1 -27.66 -42.48 22.45
N LYS A 2 -28.77 -42.01 22.95
CA LYS A 2 -29.15 -40.59 22.91
C LYS A 2 -28.17 -39.63 23.58
N ARG A 3 -27.53 -39.98 24.71
CA ARG A 3 -26.57 -39.14 25.43
C ARG A 3 -25.25 -38.88 24.64
N LYS A 4 -24.76 -39.89 23.93
CA LYS A 4 -23.51 -39.78 23.13
C LYS A 4 -23.71 -38.92 21.88
N VAL A 5 -24.90 -38.91 21.31
CA VAL A 5 -25.26 -38.06 20.15
C VAL A 5 -25.36 -36.60 20.56
N LEU A 6 -25.95 -36.29 21.73
CA LEU A 6 -26.05 -34.94 22.25
C LEU A 6 -24.68 -34.30 22.56
N THR A 7 -23.74 -35.11 23.12
CA THR A 7 -22.37 -34.61 23.40
C THR A 7 -21.58 -34.37 22.11
N ALA A 8 -21.71 -35.22 21.10
CA ALA A 8 -21.06 -35.04 19.80
C ALA A 8 -21.59 -33.77 19.08
N ALA A 9 -22.91 -33.56 19.11
CA ALA A 9 -23.52 -32.35 18.53
C ALA A 9 -23.06 -31.06 19.24
N GLY A 10 -22.95 -31.05 20.56
CA GLY A 10 -22.45 -29.92 21.31
C GLY A 10 -20.99 -29.57 21.01
N ILE A 11 -20.13 -30.58 20.82
CA ILE A 11 -18.72 -30.39 20.45
C ILE A 11 -18.61 -29.81 19.05
N CYS A 12 -19.39 -30.29 18.08
CA CYS A 12 -19.39 -29.75 16.70
C CYS A 12 -19.85 -28.30 16.65
N ILE A 13 -20.89 -27.92 17.39
CA ILE A 13 -21.38 -26.55 17.47
C ILE A 13 -20.31 -25.65 18.12
N GLY A 14 -19.67 -26.09 19.19
CA GLY A 14 -18.59 -25.35 19.84
C GLY A 14 -17.39 -25.08 18.91
N ILE A 15 -17.00 -26.05 18.09
CA ILE A 15 -15.93 -25.90 17.11
C ILE A 15 -16.32 -24.90 16.03
N LEU A 16 -17.55 -24.95 15.52
CA LEU A 16 -18.05 -23.99 14.50
C LEU A 16 -18.05 -22.56 15.04
N ILE A 17 -18.55 -22.33 16.24
CA ILE A 17 -18.57 -20.99 16.86
C ILE A 17 -17.13 -20.48 17.08
N PHE A 18 -16.21 -21.35 17.49
CA PHE A 18 -14.82 -20.95 17.70
C PHE A 18 -14.12 -20.60 16.40
N THR A 19 -14.35 -21.33 15.30
CA THR A 19 -13.76 -21.04 14.00
C THR A 19 -14.29 -19.75 13.40
N GLU A 20 -15.58 -19.49 13.46
CA GLU A 20 -16.18 -18.25 12.97
C GLU A 20 -15.78 -17.05 13.83
N GLY A 21 -15.73 -17.18 15.14
CA GLY A 21 -15.24 -16.14 16.04
C GLY A 21 -13.78 -15.77 15.80
N SER A 22 -12.93 -16.75 15.52
CA SER A 22 -11.51 -16.53 15.18
C SER A 22 -11.35 -15.81 13.85
N ARG A 23 -12.14 -16.16 12.84
CA ARG A 23 -12.13 -15.48 11.53
C ARG A 23 -12.58 -14.03 11.65
N TYR A 24 -13.64 -13.78 12.42
CA TYR A 24 -14.16 -12.43 12.66
C TYR A 24 -13.12 -11.54 13.37
N PHE A 25 -12.43 -12.07 14.37
CA PHE A 25 -11.40 -11.33 15.11
C PHE A 25 -10.19 -10.98 14.24
N VAL A 26 -9.72 -11.93 13.40
CA VAL A 26 -8.60 -11.69 12.48
C VAL A 26 -8.96 -10.67 11.39
N GLN A 27 -10.20 -10.70 10.92
CA GLN A 27 -10.66 -9.81 9.85
C GLN A 27 -10.84 -8.36 10.33
N ASN A 28 -11.04 -8.15 11.63
CA ASN A 28 -11.21 -6.83 12.24
C ASN A 28 -9.93 -6.18 12.77
N GLN A 29 -8.76 -6.83 12.60
CA GLN A 29 -7.50 -6.16 12.88
C GLN A 29 -7.31 -4.99 11.91
N LYS A 30 -7.17 -3.78 12.45
CA LYS A 30 -6.94 -2.56 11.68
C LYS A 30 -5.59 -1.99 12.08
N CYS A 31 -4.77 -1.63 11.10
CA CYS A 31 -3.61 -0.77 11.28
C CYS A 31 -3.82 0.53 10.52
N GLN A 32 -3.54 1.64 11.18
CA GLN A 32 -3.66 2.99 10.61
C GLN A 32 -2.43 3.80 11.01
N LYS A 33 -1.71 4.32 10.02
CA LYS A 33 -0.53 5.18 10.22
C LYS A 33 -0.62 6.40 9.30
N GLN A 34 0.04 7.48 9.71
CA GLN A 34 0.12 8.71 8.93
C GLN A 34 1.56 8.97 8.52
N LEU A 35 1.74 9.57 7.36
CA LEU A 35 3.00 9.98 6.79
C LEU A 35 2.84 11.37 6.19
N PHE A 36 3.83 12.25 6.40
CA PHE A 36 4.00 13.45 5.60
C PHE A 36 5.07 13.18 4.54
N ALA A 37 4.69 13.20 3.27
CA ALA A 37 5.58 13.00 2.13
C ALA A 37 4.99 13.71 0.90
N MET A 38 5.82 14.05 -0.09
CA MET A 38 5.40 14.76 -1.30
C MET A 38 4.55 16.01 -1.00
N ASP A 39 4.95 16.78 0.02
CA ASP A 39 4.27 17.98 0.51
C ASP A 39 2.80 17.78 0.92
N THR A 40 2.43 16.57 1.27
CA THR A 40 1.06 16.25 1.71
C THR A 40 1.03 15.28 2.90
N TYR A 41 -0.07 15.32 3.66
CA TYR A 41 -0.37 14.33 4.68
C TYR A 41 -1.15 13.18 4.06
N MET A 42 -0.61 11.98 4.23
CA MET A 42 -1.20 10.73 3.76
C MET A 42 -1.61 9.87 4.95
N GLU A 43 -2.74 9.19 4.85
CA GLU A 43 -3.19 8.20 5.82
C GLU A 43 -3.29 6.84 5.16
N PHE A 44 -2.62 5.85 5.76
CA PHE A 44 -2.61 4.47 5.31
C PHE A 44 -3.44 3.64 6.27
N THR A 45 -4.42 2.93 5.75
CA THR A 45 -5.26 2.03 6.53
C THR A 45 -5.32 0.66 5.87
N ALA A 46 -5.02 -0.38 6.63
CA ALA A 46 -5.18 -1.76 6.19
C ALA A 46 -5.93 -2.59 7.24
N TYR A 47 -6.58 -3.64 6.80
CA TYR A 47 -7.35 -4.55 7.63
C TYR A 47 -6.84 -5.98 7.48
N GLY A 48 -6.97 -6.77 8.56
CA GLY A 48 -6.61 -8.18 8.60
C GLY A 48 -5.26 -8.47 9.25
N LYS A 49 -4.90 -9.75 9.31
CA LYS A 49 -3.76 -10.27 10.07
C LYS A 49 -2.40 -9.62 9.75
N ASN A 50 -2.22 -9.17 8.51
CA ASN A 50 -0.96 -8.58 8.05
C ASN A 50 -1.06 -7.06 7.86
N SER A 51 -2.09 -6.40 8.44
CA SER A 51 -2.37 -4.98 8.25
C SER A 51 -1.19 -4.08 8.58
N GLU A 52 -0.45 -4.37 9.64
CA GLU A 52 0.72 -3.58 10.03
C GLU A 52 1.85 -3.68 8.98
N LYS A 53 2.19 -4.90 8.56
CA LYS A 53 3.21 -5.10 7.52
C LYS A 53 2.83 -4.45 6.18
N ALA A 54 1.54 -4.49 5.83
CA ALA A 54 1.06 -3.88 4.60
C ALA A 54 1.17 -2.35 4.66
N VAL A 55 0.82 -1.75 5.79
CA VAL A 55 0.96 -0.30 5.99
C VAL A 55 2.42 0.12 5.99
N ASP A 56 3.31 -0.64 6.66
CA ASP A 56 4.73 -0.33 6.69
C ASP A 56 5.37 -0.40 5.31
N ALA A 57 5.06 -1.44 4.54
CA ALA A 57 5.53 -1.57 3.17
C ALA A 57 5.04 -0.43 2.25
N ALA A 58 3.79 -0.01 2.40
CA ALA A 58 3.25 1.11 1.64
C ALA A 58 3.94 2.44 2.00
N ILE A 59 4.21 2.67 3.28
CA ILE A 59 4.95 3.85 3.76
C ILE A 59 6.37 3.87 3.21
N GLU A 60 7.08 2.74 3.27
CA GLU A 60 8.43 2.60 2.74
C GLU A 60 8.49 2.90 1.25
N GLU A 61 7.55 2.40 0.47
CA GLU A 61 7.49 2.66 -0.98
C GLU A 61 7.21 4.13 -1.28
N VAL A 62 6.30 4.78 -0.56
CA VAL A 62 6.05 6.22 -0.74
C VAL A 62 7.29 7.05 -0.36
N GLN A 63 8.00 6.70 0.71
CA GLN A 63 9.23 7.41 1.09
C GLN A 63 10.34 7.25 0.04
N LYS A 64 10.45 6.07 -0.57
CA LYS A 64 11.38 5.81 -1.67
C LYS A 64 11.05 6.69 -2.88
N LEU A 65 9.76 6.75 -3.26
CA LEU A 65 9.30 7.57 -4.37
C LEU A 65 9.49 9.07 -4.09
N ASP A 66 9.18 9.54 -2.88
CA ASP A 66 9.40 10.93 -2.48
C ASP A 66 10.88 11.33 -2.61
N ALA A 67 11.78 10.47 -2.13
CA ALA A 67 13.22 10.71 -2.26
C ALA A 67 13.71 10.74 -3.72
N MET A 68 13.14 9.90 -4.60
CA MET A 68 13.50 9.81 -6.01
C MET A 68 12.93 10.97 -6.83
N LEU A 69 11.68 11.40 -6.55
CA LEU A 69 10.93 12.35 -7.35
C LEU A 69 11.07 13.81 -6.90
N SER A 70 11.73 14.08 -5.78
CA SER A 70 11.89 15.44 -5.25
C SER A 70 12.68 16.33 -6.23
N ALA A 71 12.10 17.45 -6.62
CA ALA A 71 12.80 18.46 -7.43
C ALA A 71 13.82 19.29 -6.62
N GLU A 72 13.75 19.26 -5.31
CA GLU A 72 14.60 20.07 -4.41
C GLU A 72 15.75 19.27 -3.76
N ASN A 73 15.60 17.96 -3.66
CA ASN A 73 16.62 17.10 -3.08
C ASN A 73 17.74 16.82 -4.10
N SER A 74 18.93 17.37 -3.84
CA SER A 74 20.11 17.20 -4.72
C SER A 74 20.57 15.75 -4.93
N LYS A 75 20.03 14.79 -4.18
CA LYS A 75 20.29 13.35 -4.32
C LYS A 75 19.23 12.63 -5.14
N SER A 76 18.15 13.32 -5.54
CA SER A 76 17.07 12.72 -6.30
C SER A 76 17.41 12.62 -7.79
N GLU A 77 16.77 11.68 -8.48
CA GLU A 77 16.93 11.53 -9.92
C GLU A 77 16.29 12.70 -10.68
N VAL A 78 15.15 13.22 -10.21
CA VAL A 78 14.48 14.36 -10.84
C VAL A 78 15.32 15.63 -10.73
N TYR A 79 15.93 15.88 -9.57
CA TYR A 79 16.87 17.00 -9.42
C TYR A 79 18.04 16.88 -10.42
N ALA A 80 18.65 15.69 -10.49
CA ALA A 80 19.76 15.45 -11.41
C ALA A 80 19.33 15.62 -12.88
N LEU A 81 18.14 15.18 -13.23
CA LEU A 81 17.59 15.37 -14.59
C LEU A 81 17.38 16.87 -14.92
N ASN A 82 16.86 17.64 -13.96
CA ASN A 82 16.64 19.08 -14.13
C ASN A 82 17.95 19.85 -14.30
N GLU A 83 18.99 19.50 -13.54
CA GLU A 83 20.30 20.16 -13.61
C GLU A 83 21.09 19.79 -14.87
N GLN A 84 21.05 18.52 -15.29
CA GLN A 84 21.91 18.00 -16.37
C GLN A 84 21.20 17.98 -17.73
N GLY A 85 19.87 18.06 -17.76
CA GLY A 85 19.06 17.95 -18.98
C GLY A 85 19.00 16.54 -19.57
N ASN A 86 19.80 15.60 -19.07
CA ASN A 86 19.77 14.19 -19.43
C ASN A 86 20.22 13.33 -18.23
N LEU A 87 19.66 12.13 -18.10
CA LEU A 87 19.98 11.18 -17.06
C LEU A 87 19.70 9.76 -17.56
N GLN A 88 20.51 8.80 -17.17
CA GLN A 88 20.12 7.40 -17.23
C GLN A 88 19.19 7.13 -16.05
N ALA A 89 17.89 7.29 -16.29
CA ALA A 89 16.85 7.12 -15.28
C ALA A 89 16.74 5.65 -14.85
N THR A 90 16.32 5.42 -13.60
CA THR A 90 15.86 4.11 -13.17
C THR A 90 14.59 3.71 -13.93
N ASP A 91 14.26 2.42 -13.92
CA ASP A 91 13.07 1.91 -14.61
C ASP A 91 11.79 2.59 -14.08
N ASP A 92 11.71 2.82 -12.76
CA ASP A 92 10.58 3.48 -12.10
C ASP A 92 10.38 4.93 -12.63
N LEU A 93 11.44 5.73 -12.71
CA LEU A 93 11.37 7.09 -13.22
C LEU A 93 11.08 7.12 -14.73
N ALA A 94 11.68 6.22 -15.49
CA ALA A 94 11.45 6.12 -16.93
C ALA A 94 9.98 5.78 -17.23
N GLU A 95 9.38 4.83 -16.50
CA GLU A 95 7.96 4.47 -16.62
C GLU A 95 7.03 5.66 -16.32
N LEU A 96 7.30 6.40 -15.24
CA LEU A 96 6.51 7.59 -14.87
C LEU A 96 6.57 8.66 -15.97
N ILE A 97 7.75 8.95 -16.52
CA ILE A 97 7.92 9.92 -17.62
C ILE A 97 7.17 9.46 -18.88
N LEU A 98 7.26 8.20 -19.23
CA LEU A 98 6.56 7.65 -20.40
C LEU A 98 5.05 7.74 -20.20
N ARG A 99 4.54 7.37 -19.02
CA ARG A 99 3.11 7.47 -18.71
C ARG A 99 2.62 8.91 -18.72
N GLY A 100 3.40 9.86 -18.19
CA GLY A 100 3.09 11.28 -18.27
C GLY A 100 2.93 11.76 -19.72
N LYS A 101 3.86 11.36 -20.62
CA LYS A 101 3.79 11.69 -22.05
C LYS A 101 2.57 11.08 -22.75
N GLU A 102 2.19 9.85 -22.39
CA GLU A 102 0.97 9.24 -22.90
C GLU A 102 -0.28 10.04 -22.50
N ILE A 103 -0.39 10.40 -21.20
CA ILE A 103 -1.51 11.19 -20.69
C ILE A 103 -1.56 12.57 -21.35
N TYR A 104 -0.41 13.21 -21.55
CA TYR A 104 -0.32 14.46 -22.31
C TYR A 104 -0.96 14.33 -23.70
N GLN A 105 -0.64 13.24 -24.42
CA GLN A 105 -1.21 12.99 -25.75
C GLN A 105 -2.71 12.66 -25.68
N GLU A 106 -3.12 11.80 -24.72
CA GLU A 106 -4.52 11.40 -24.52
C GLU A 106 -5.43 12.58 -24.17
N THR A 107 -4.88 13.61 -23.55
CA THR A 107 -5.62 14.80 -23.08
C THR A 107 -5.44 16.03 -23.97
N ASP A 108 -4.87 15.89 -25.17
CA ASP A 108 -4.58 17.01 -26.08
C ASP A 108 -3.76 18.12 -25.39
N GLY A 109 -2.81 17.75 -24.51
CA GLY A 109 -1.93 18.69 -23.82
C GLY A 109 -2.52 19.33 -22.56
N LEU A 110 -3.63 18.84 -22.04
CA LEU A 110 -4.19 19.36 -20.77
C LEU A 110 -3.41 18.88 -19.54
N PHE A 111 -2.68 17.77 -19.66
CA PHE A 111 -1.75 17.29 -18.65
C PHE A 111 -0.33 17.68 -19.08
N ASP A 112 0.34 18.50 -18.24
CA ASP A 112 1.71 18.98 -18.48
C ASP A 112 2.58 18.76 -17.23
#